data_1c5c6cee17e84e1d81cb8441a60b4ddd
#
_entry.id   1c5c6cee17e84e1d81cb8441a60b4ddd
#
_cell.length_a   1.000
_cell.length_b   1.000
_cell.length_c   1.000
_cell.angle_alpha   90.00
_cell.angle_beta   90.00
_cell.angle_gamma   90.00
#
_symmetry.space_group_name_H-M   'P 1'
#
loop_
_entity.id
_entity.type
_entity.pdbx_description
1 polymer ?
#
loop_
_entity_poly.entity_id
_entity_poly.type
_entity_poly.pdbx_seq_one_letter_code
_entity_poly.pdbx_strand_id
1 'polypeptide(L)'
;MSGPLDGVRVVDLTTVVVGPICTRTLADYGAEVIKVEAPGGDLLRTMAQGSRNPGMSGKFINFNRNKRSIVLDLKKPEALAALHRLIEKADVFVSNVRPEGLARAGLDHASLAPRNPRLIHCSILAFGRGGRYYNRPAYDPIVQSLSGVAGTLERATGEPRFVPMVMSDHTTGLIAAQCIGFALYRREKTGHGEAIDVPMLENMASF
;
A
#
# COMPACT_ATOMS: atom_id res chain seq x y z
N MET A 1 -12.85 -11.37 15.60
CA MET A 1 -11.79 -12.28 16.12
C MET A 1 -10.65 -11.38 16.58
N SER A 2 -10.23 -11.52 17.82
CA SER A 2 -9.04 -10.81 18.30
C SER A 2 -7.81 -11.44 17.66
N GLY A 3 -7.00 -10.63 16.99
CA GLY A 3 -5.74 -11.03 16.38
C GLY A 3 -4.57 -10.28 17.01
N PRO A 4 -3.32 -10.55 16.62
CA PRO A 4 -2.15 -9.87 17.18
C PRO A 4 -2.13 -8.36 16.92
N LEU A 5 -2.93 -7.85 15.99
CA LEU A 5 -3.10 -6.43 15.69
C LEU A 5 -4.45 -5.85 16.16
N ASP A 6 -5.12 -6.54 17.10
CA ASP A 6 -6.37 -6.02 17.68
C ASP A 6 -6.12 -4.66 18.34
N GLY A 7 -6.99 -3.68 18.07
CA GLY A 7 -6.84 -2.30 18.51
C GLY A 7 -5.99 -1.40 17.61
N VAL A 8 -5.27 -1.94 16.62
CA VAL A 8 -4.51 -1.16 15.64
C VAL A 8 -5.45 -0.62 14.56
N ARG A 9 -5.42 0.70 14.33
CA ARG A 9 -6.19 1.38 13.28
C ARG A 9 -5.32 1.76 12.11
N VAL A 10 -5.74 1.33 10.91
CA VAL A 10 -5.04 1.57 9.65
C VAL A 10 -5.91 2.40 8.71
N VAL A 11 -5.39 3.51 8.23
CA VAL A 11 -5.96 4.26 7.11
C VAL A 11 -5.24 3.82 5.83
N ASP A 12 -5.99 3.25 4.92
CA ASP A 12 -5.52 2.66 3.66
C ASP A 12 -5.85 3.58 2.50
N LEU A 13 -4.89 4.37 2.03
CA LEU A 13 -4.98 5.18 0.81
C LEU A 13 -4.21 4.50 -0.33
N THR A 14 -4.47 3.22 -0.54
CA THR A 14 -3.81 2.43 -1.60
C THR A 14 -4.80 1.95 -2.64
N THR A 15 -4.30 1.64 -3.84
CA THR A 15 -5.09 1.13 -4.96
C THR A 15 -4.39 -0.05 -5.63
N VAL A 16 -5.14 -0.77 -6.44
CA VAL A 16 -4.72 -1.89 -7.30
C VAL A 16 -4.30 -3.11 -6.47
N VAL A 17 -3.02 -3.45 -6.35
CA VAL A 17 -2.61 -4.74 -5.76
C VAL A 17 -1.65 -4.57 -4.58
N VAL A 18 -0.49 -3.95 -4.78
CA VAL A 18 0.62 -3.95 -3.81
C VAL A 18 0.22 -3.43 -2.43
N GLY A 19 -0.42 -2.26 -2.39
CA GLY A 19 -0.88 -1.65 -1.14
C GLY A 19 -2.06 -2.41 -0.52
N PRO A 20 -3.10 -2.75 -1.29
CA PRO A 20 -4.19 -3.58 -0.80
C PRO A 20 -3.78 -4.92 -0.20
N ILE A 21 -2.74 -5.59 -0.70
CA ILE A 21 -2.17 -6.81 -0.07
C ILE A 21 -1.59 -6.48 1.29
N CYS A 22 -0.81 -5.42 1.41
CA CYS A 22 -0.26 -4.98 2.69
C CYS A 22 -1.37 -4.78 3.72
N THR A 23 -2.34 -3.91 3.41
CA THR A 23 -3.39 -3.54 4.36
C THR A 23 -4.40 -4.66 4.63
N ARG A 24 -4.65 -5.55 3.64
CA ARG A 24 -5.40 -6.80 3.87
C ARG A 24 -4.69 -7.71 4.85
N THR A 25 -3.35 -7.87 4.71
CA THR A 25 -2.58 -8.69 5.65
C THR A 25 -2.73 -8.17 7.06
N LEU A 26 -2.63 -6.85 7.29
CA LEU A 26 -2.87 -6.25 8.60
C LEU A 26 -4.31 -6.52 9.10
N ALA A 27 -5.31 -6.41 8.21
CA ALA A 27 -6.71 -6.70 8.54
C ALA A 27 -6.94 -8.17 8.89
N ASP A 28 -6.31 -9.11 8.16
CA ASP A 28 -6.38 -10.55 8.44
C ASP A 28 -5.78 -10.89 9.82
N TYR A 29 -4.85 -10.07 10.33
CA TYR A 29 -4.28 -10.19 11.67
C TYR A 29 -5.00 -9.35 12.73
N GLY A 30 -6.17 -8.78 12.43
CA GLY A 30 -7.06 -8.15 13.40
C GLY A 30 -7.05 -6.62 13.45
N ALA A 31 -6.25 -5.94 12.61
CA ALA A 31 -6.29 -4.49 12.53
C ALA A 31 -7.63 -3.97 11.97
N GLU A 32 -8.13 -2.86 12.50
CA GLU A 32 -9.25 -2.11 11.91
C GLU A 32 -8.73 -1.31 10.70
N VAL A 33 -9.08 -1.73 9.48
CA VAL A 33 -8.62 -1.08 8.25
C VAL A 33 -9.75 -0.29 7.60
N ILE A 34 -9.53 1.00 7.38
CA ILE A 34 -10.43 1.89 6.63
C ILE A 34 -9.78 2.22 5.30
N LYS A 35 -10.31 1.62 4.23
CA LYS A 35 -9.90 1.93 2.85
C LYS A 35 -10.57 3.21 2.37
N VAL A 36 -9.76 4.14 1.91
CA VAL A 36 -10.21 5.40 1.31
C VAL A 36 -10.15 5.27 -0.21
N GLU A 37 -11.29 5.45 -0.86
CA GLU A 37 -11.42 5.33 -2.32
C GLU A 37 -11.84 6.65 -2.94
N ALA A 38 -11.40 6.92 -4.17
CA ALA A 38 -11.92 8.01 -4.98
C ALA A 38 -13.39 7.72 -5.40
N PRO A 39 -14.17 8.72 -5.86
CA PRO A 39 -15.55 8.50 -6.31
C PRO A 39 -15.75 7.41 -7.36
N GLY A 40 -14.73 7.12 -8.18
CA GLY A 40 -14.74 6.01 -9.15
C GLY A 40 -14.44 4.63 -8.55
N GLY A 41 -14.07 4.58 -7.26
CA GLY A 41 -13.62 3.36 -6.58
C GLY A 41 -12.22 2.90 -7.00
N ASP A 42 -11.78 1.78 -6.43
CA ASP A 42 -10.53 1.11 -6.82
C ASP A 42 -10.69 0.46 -8.20
N LEU A 43 -9.66 0.57 -9.03
CA LEU A 43 -9.62 -0.03 -10.37
C LEU A 43 -9.96 -1.53 -10.36
N LEU A 44 -9.55 -2.25 -9.31
CA LEU A 44 -9.85 -3.68 -9.17
C LEU A 44 -11.35 -3.99 -9.05
N ARG A 45 -12.19 -3.03 -8.72
CA ARG A 45 -13.65 -3.25 -8.65
C ARG A 45 -14.22 -3.70 -9.98
N THR A 46 -13.63 -3.22 -11.09
CA THR A 46 -14.11 -3.46 -12.46
C THR A 46 -13.17 -4.26 -13.34
N MET A 47 -11.93 -4.52 -12.89
CA MET A 47 -10.87 -5.15 -13.71
C MET A 47 -11.12 -6.62 -14.06
N ALA A 48 -12.00 -7.32 -13.36
CA ALA A 48 -12.32 -8.71 -13.66
C ALA A 48 -13.82 -8.88 -13.84
N GLN A 49 -14.20 -9.45 -14.96
CA GLN A 49 -15.58 -9.86 -15.22
C GLN A 49 -15.92 -11.12 -14.42
N GLY A 50 -17.20 -11.35 -14.13
CA GLY A 50 -17.68 -12.59 -13.54
C GLY A 50 -18.19 -12.51 -12.10
N SER A 51 -18.18 -11.34 -11.46
CA SER A 51 -18.89 -11.16 -10.21
C SER A 51 -20.39 -10.96 -10.44
N ARG A 52 -21.21 -11.61 -9.60
CA ARG A 52 -22.67 -11.36 -9.57
C ARG A 52 -23.03 -9.95 -9.12
N ASN A 53 -22.17 -9.34 -8.33
CA ASN A 53 -22.37 -7.99 -7.78
C ASN A 53 -21.48 -6.98 -8.50
N PRO A 54 -22.03 -5.94 -9.13
CA PRO A 54 -21.26 -4.89 -9.78
C PRO A 54 -20.24 -4.27 -8.80
N GLY A 55 -19.01 -4.04 -9.27
CA GLY A 55 -17.94 -3.45 -8.46
C GLY A 55 -17.32 -4.37 -7.40
N MET A 56 -17.68 -5.66 -7.40
CA MET A 56 -17.17 -6.66 -6.46
C MET A 56 -16.44 -7.79 -7.21
N SER A 57 -15.42 -7.42 -7.99
CA SER A 57 -14.61 -8.44 -8.69
C SER A 57 -13.94 -9.38 -7.71
N GLY A 58 -13.64 -10.61 -8.13
CA GLY A 58 -12.94 -11.58 -7.28
C GLY A 58 -11.57 -11.08 -6.79
N LYS A 59 -10.86 -10.28 -7.62
CA LYS A 59 -9.60 -9.62 -7.23
C LYS A 59 -9.84 -8.57 -6.15
N PHE A 60 -10.87 -7.72 -6.31
CA PHE A 60 -11.19 -6.71 -5.30
C PHE A 60 -11.53 -7.35 -3.96
N ILE A 61 -12.40 -8.35 -3.95
CA ILE A 61 -12.80 -9.08 -2.74
C ILE A 61 -11.57 -9.71 -2.07
N ASN A 62 -10.72 -10.38 -2.84
CA ASN A 62 -9.54 -11.05 -2.30
C ASN A 62 -8.54 -10.08 -1.66
N PHE A 63 -8.28 -8.94 -2.30
CA PHE A 63 -7.28 -7.99 -1.80
C PHE A 63 -7.83 -6.97 -0.79
N ASN A 64 -9.16 -6.91 -0.61
CA ASN A 64 -9.78 -5.93 0.28
C ASN A 64 -10.73 -6.53 1.32
N ARG A 65 -10.67 -7.87 1.52
CA ARG A 65 -11.45 -8.51 2.59
C ARG A 65 -11.04 -7.95 3.96
N ASN A 66 -11.96 -8.02 4.91
CA ASN A 66 -11.80 -7.54 6.29
C ASN A 66 -11.57 -6.03 6.42
N LYS A 67 -11.76 -5.25 5.34
CA LYS A 67 -11.67 -3.79 5.37
C LYS A 67 -13.06 -3.15 5.36
N ARG A 68 -13.16 -1.99 5.99
CA ARG A 68 -14.26 -1.05 5.78
C ARG A 68 -13.84 -0.07 4.68
N SER A 69 -14.79 0.43 3.90
CA SER A 69 -14.49 1.39 2.82
C SER A 69 -15.26 2.68 3.01
N ILE A 70 -14.62 3.79 2.64
CA ILE A 70 -15.23 5.12 2.53
C ILE A 70 -14.80 5.77 1.22
N VAL A 71 -15.74 6.45 0.56
CA VAL A 71 -15.44 7.22 -0.64
C VAL A 71 -15.21 8.68 -0.28
N LEU A 72 -14.04 9.21 -0.64
CA LEU A 72 -13.66 10.60 -0.44
C LEU A 72 -13.10 11.20 -1.73
N ASP A 73 -13.71 12.28 -2.22
CA ASP A 73 -13.13 13.07 -3.31
C ASP A 73 -12.08 14.04 -2.75
N LEU A 74 -10.82 13.60 -2.73
CA LEU A 74 -9.72 14.39 -2.16
C LEU A 74 -9.39 15.68 -2.93
N LYS A 75 -10.08 15.95 -4.04
CA LYS A 75 -10.06 17.27 -4.69
C LYS A 75 -10.90 18.30 -3.94
N LYS A 76 -11.79 17.86 -3.06
CA LYS A 76 -12.66 18.70 -2.24
C LYS A 76 -12.01 18.93 -0.87
N PRO A 77 -11.89 20.22 -0.43
CA PRO A 77 -11.26 20.54 0.85
C PRO A 77 -11.88 19.82 2.05
N GLU A 78 -13.20 19.69 2.07
CA GLU A 78 -13.93 19.02 3.16
C GLU A 78 -13.64 17.52 3.24
N ALA A 79 -13.45 16.86 2.10
CA ALA A 79 -13.08 15.45 2.04
C ALA A 79 -11.63 15.23 2.48
N LEU A 80 -10.72 16.11 2.05
CA LEU A 80 -9.33 16.11 2.50
C LEU A 80 -9.23 16.36 4.01
N ALA A 81 -9.99 17.31 4.55
CA ALA A 81 -10.08 17.55 5.99
C ALA A 81 -10.64 16.34 6.75
N ALA A 82 -11.60 15.61 6.18
CA ALA A 82 -12.09 14.36 6.77
C ALA A 82 -11.00 13.29 6.82
N LEU A 83 -10.21 13.14 5.75
CA LEU A 83 -9.08 12.22 5.72
C LEU A 83 -8.02 12.58 6.78
N HIS A 84 -7.67 13.84 6.93
CA HIS A 84 -6.75 14.29 7.98
C HIS A 84 -7.25 13.89 9.37
N ARG A 85 -8.54 14.08 9.69
CA ARG A 85 -9.12 13.66 10.98
C ARG A 85 -9.09 12.15 11.20
N LEU A 86 -9.21 11.34 10.14
CA LEU A 86 -9.05 9.89 10.22
C LEU A 86 -7.60 9.53 10.57
N ILE A 87 -6.61 10.15 9.90
CA ILE A 87 -5.19 9.88 10.10
C ILE A 87 -4.71 10.35 11.49
N GLU A 88 -5.24 11.45 12.01
CA GLU A 88 -4.94 11.92 13.37
C GLU A 88 -5.25 10.88 14.46
N LYS A 89 -6.20 9.99 14.19
CA LYS A 89 -6.63 8.92 15.11
C LYS A 89 -6.13 7.54 14.73
N ALA A 90 -5.34 7.44 13.66
CA ALA A 90 -4.80 6.18 13.15
C ALA A 90 -3.45 5.85 13.78
N ASP A 91 -3.15 4.58 13.84
CA ASP A 91 -1.83 4.06 14.19
C ASP A 91 -0.92 3.98 12.98
N VAL A 92 -1.51 3.66 11.83
CA VAL A 92 -0.80 3.46 10.57
C VAL A 92 -1.53 4.16 9.44
N PHE A 93 -0.78 4.84 8.59
CA PHE A 93 -1.25 5.36 7.30
C PHE A 93 -0.42 4.70 6.20
N VAL A 94 -1.10 4.04 5.26
CA VAL A 94 -0.46 3.35 4.13
C VAL A 94 -0.90 3.98 2.83
N SER A 95 0.06 4.30 1.97
CA SER A 95 -0.21 4.87 0.65
C SER A 95 0.73 4.32 -0.42
N ASN A 96 0.22 4.15 -1.65
CA ASN A 96 1.02 3.95 -2.86
C ASN A 96 0.84 5.09 -3.87
N VAL A 97 0.38 6.25 -3.39
CA VAL A 97 0.34 7.49 -4.15
C VAL A 97 1.75 8.06 -4.27
N ARG A 98 2.06 8.63 -5.43
CA ARG A 98 3.37 9.25 -5.67
C ARG A 98 3.68 10.32 -4.63
N PRO A 99 4.94 10.42 -4.17
CA PRO A 99 5.34 11.33 -3.08
C PRO A 99 4.95 12.79 -3.31
N GLU A 100 5.11 13.30 -4.53
CA GLU A 100 4.69 14.67 -4.88
C GLU A 100 3.19 14.90 -4.72
N GLY A 101 2.38 13.86 -5.01
CA GLY A 101 0.93 13.92 -4.82
C GLY A 101 0.54 13.96 -3.34
N LEU A 102 1.22 13.16 -2.52
CA LEU A 102 1.03 13.18 -1.06
C LEU A 102 1.44 14.53 -0.46
N ALA A 103 2.61 15.06 -0.82
CA ALA A 103 3.10 16.34 -0.32
C ALA A 103 2.15 17.49 -0.67
N ARG A 104 1.65 17.55 -1.92
CA ARG A 104 0.66 18.58 -2.31
C ARG A 104 -0.64 18.50 -1.52
N ALA A 105 -1.03 17.31 -1.07
CA ALA A 105 -2.23 17.10 -0.26
C ALA A 105 -1.97 17.24 1.26
N GLY A 106 -0.73 17.51 1.67
CA GLY A 106 -0.34 17.54 3.08
C GLY A 106 -0.46 16.17 3.77
N LEU A 107 -0.29 15.09 2.99
CA LEU A 107 -0.41 13.71 3.44
C LEU A 107 0.94 12.99 3.51
N ASP A 108 2.03 13.69 3.32
CA ASP A 108 3.39 13.19 3.56
C ASP A 108 3.70 13.15 5.06
N HIS A 109 4.70 12.36 5.45
CA HIS A 109 5.06 12.20 6.86
C HIS A 109 5.39 13.52 7.55
N ALA A 110 6.11 14.42 6.87
CA ALA A 110 6.50 15.71 7.47
C ALA A 110 5.29 16.58 7.84
N SER A 111 4.21 16.52 7.04
CA SER A 111 2.96 17.24 7.29
C SER A 111 2.10 16.57 8.38
N LEU A 112 2.15 15.22 8.50
CA LEU A 112 1.30 14.45 9.40
C LEU A 112 1.90 14.25 10.80
N ALA A 113 3.22 14.09 10.92
CA ALA A 113 3.91 13.80 12.17
C ALA A 113 3.66 14.84 13.29
N PRO A 114 3.57 16.16 13.01
CA PRO A 114 3.24 17.15 14.06
C PRO A 114 1.83 16.96 14.64
N ARG A 115 0.89 16.38 13.88
CA ARG A 115 -0.50 16.13 14.31
C ARG A 115 -0.68 14.80 14.98
N ASN A 116 0.15 13.81 14.61
CA ASN A 116 0.15 12.48 15.19
C ASN A 116 1.59 11.95 15.29
N PRO A 117 2.33 12.30 16.37
CA PRO A 117 3.73 11.87 16.54
C PRO A 117 3.93 10.35 16.68
N ARG A 118 2.84 9.61 16.89
CA ARG A 118 2.86 8.15 16.97
C ARG A 118 2.54 7.46 15.66
N LEU A 119 2.23 8.23 14.60
CA LEU A 119 1.83 7.68 13.31
C LEU A 119 2.98 6.91 12.65
N ILE A 120 2.70 5.69 12.22
CA ILE A 120 3.53 4.95 11.29
C ILE A 120 3.05 5.30 9.87
N HIS A 121 3.89 5.98 9.10
CA HIS A 121 3.60 6.39 7.74
C HIS A 121 4.33 5.47 6.76
N CYS A 122 3.62 4.58 6.09
CA CYS A 122 4.18 3.64 5.12
C CYS A 122 3.88 4.07 3.69
N SER A 123 4.93 4.39 2.94
CA SER A 123 4.88 4.68 1.51
C SER A 123 5.37 3.47 0.72
N ILE A 124 4.50 2.88 -0.09
CA ILE A 124 4.88 1.81 -1.02
C ILE A 124 5.18 2.47 -2.37
N LEU A 125 6.43 2.37 -2.79
CA LEU A 125 6.98 3.09 -3.94
C LEU A 125 7.37 2.11 -5.05
N ALA A 126 7.32 2.54 -6.30
CA ALA A 126 7.88 1.73 -7.38
C ALA A 126 9.41 1.64 -7.30
N PHE A 127 10.06 2.76 -6.94
CA PHE A 127 11.52 2.93 -6.89
C PHE A 127 11.92 3.66 -5.62
N GLY A 128 13.10 3.32 -5.07
CA GLY A 128 13.63 3.92 -3.84
C GLY A 128 14.01 5.39 -3.97
N ARG A 129 14.03 6.08 -2.82
CA ARG A 129 14.44 7.49 -2.73
C ARG A 129 15.89 7.67 -3.19
N GLY A 130 16.17 8.81 -3.83
CA GLY A 130 17.49 9.16 -4.32
C GLY A 130 17.88 8.46 -5.64
N GLY A 131 17.10 7.50 -6.10
CA GLY A 131 17.30 6.86 -7.39
C GLY A 131 16.77 7.69 -8.57
N ARG A 132 17.34 7.46 -9.76
CA ARG A 132 16.96 8.14 -11.02
C ARG A 132 15.45 8.05 -11.34
N TYR A 133 14.80 6.97 -10.91
CA TYR A 133 13.42 6.68 -11.23
C TYR A 133 12.44 6.96 -10.06
N TYR A 134 12.88 7.57 -8.97
CA TYR A 134 12.10 7.75 -7.73
C TYR A 134 10.64 8.19 -7.95
N ASN A 135 10.38 9.16 -8.83
CA ASN A 135 9.02 9.66 -9.11
C ASN A 135 8.33 8.98 -10.30
N ARG A 136 8.93 7.92 -10.87
CA ARG A 136 8.32 7.20 -11.99
C ARG A 136 7.31 6.17 -11.49
N PRO A 137 6.17 6.02 -12.17
CA PRO A 137 5.26 4.92 -11.90
C PRO A 137 5.83 3.62 -12.48
N ALA A 138 5.57 2.50 -11.80
CA ALA A 138 5.77 1.18 -12.37
C ALA A 138 4.65 0.25 -11.91
N TYR A 139 4.28 -0.67 -12.78
CA TYR A 139 3.47 -1.83 -12.47
C TYR A 139 4.35 -3.07 -12.40
N ASP A 140 3.82 -4.15 -11.87
CA ASP A 140 4.51 -5.43 -11.67
C ASP A 140 5.41 -5.88 -12.85
N PRO A 141 4.97 -5.89 -14.13
CA PRO A 141 5.84 -6.33 -15.23
C PRO A 141 7.07 -5.47 -15.44
N ILE A 142 6.98 -4.15 -15.18
CA ILE A 142 8.13 -3.24 -15.25
C ILE A 142 9.14 -3.59 -14.15
N VAL A 143 8.66 -3.87 -12.95
CA VAL A 143 9.52 -4.27 -11.84
C VAL A 143 10.16 -5.64 -12.11
N GLN A 144 9.41 -6.64 -12.61
CA GLN A 144 9.97 -7.93 -13.00
C GLN A 144 11.06 -7.81 -14.07
N SER A 145 10.90 -6.88 -15.03
CA SER A 145 11.92 -6.63 -16.05
C SER A 145 13.20 -6.05 -15.44
N LEU A 146 13.06 -4.99 -14.62
CA LEU A 146 14.20 -4.23 -14.10
C LEU A 146 14.93 -4.96 -12.97
N SER A 147 14.25 -5.83 -12.22
CA SER A 147 14.85 -6.64 -11.14
C SER A 147 15.63 -7.87 -11.65
N GLY A 148 15.56 -8.18 -12.95
CA GLY A 148 16.26 -9.33 -13.53
C GLY A 148 15.45 -10.63 -13.57
N VAL A 149 14.21 -10.65 -13.05
CA VAL A 149 13.34 -11.84 -13.09
C VAL A 149 13.14 -12.35 -14.52
N ALA A 150 12.83 -11.46 -15.47
CA ALA A 150 12.63 -11.86 -16.86
C ALA A 150 13.91 -12.45 -17.50
N GLY A 151 15.10 -11.88 -17.19
CA GLY A 151 16.37 -12.41 -17.65
C GLY A 151 16.77 -13.73 -17.00
N THR A 152 16.38 -13.95 -15.74
CA THR A 152 16.59 -15.24 -15.07
C THR A 152 15.75 -16.35 -15.74
N LEU A 153 14.48 -16.03 -16.07
CA LEU A 153 13.63 -16.96 -16.82
C LEU A 153 14.13 -17.21 -18.23
N GLU A 154 14.70 -16.20 -18.93
CA GLU A 154 15.33 -16.38 -20.22
C GLU A 154 16.46 -17.41 -20.16
N ARG A 155 17.34 -17.33 -19.17
CA ARG A 155 18.41 -18.32 -18.96
C ARG A 155 17.88 -19.73 -18.73
N ALA A 156 16.73 -19.88 -18.06
CA ALA A 156 16.14 -21.17 -17.74
C ALA A 156 15.32 -21.76 -18.89
N THR A 157 14.69 -20.93 -19.73
CA THR A 157 13.71 -21.36 -20.73
C THR A 157 14.07 -21.05 -22.18
N GLY A 158 15.13 -20.25 -22.41
CA GLY A 158 15.56 -19.79 -23.74
C GLY A 158 14.85 -18.52 -24.21
N GLU A 159 13.84 -18.01 -23.47
CA GLU A 159 13.10 -16.80 -23.85
C GLU A 159 12.82 -15.94 -22.62
N PRO A 160 12.91 -14.59 -22.75
CA PRO A 160 12.52 -13.70 -21.65
C PRO A 160 11.04 -13.80 -21.40
N ARG A 161 10.65 -14.08 -20.16
CA ARG A 161 9.27 -14.21 -19.73
C ARG A 161 9.03 -13.56 -18.38
N PHE A 162 7.80 -13.14 -18.15
CA PHE A 162 7.34 -12.78 -16.81
C PHE A 162 6.82 -14.00 -16.07
N VAL A 163 6.95 -14.00 -14.76
CA VAL A 163 6.16 -14.90 -13.91
C VAL A 163 4.68 -14.57 -14.16
N PRO A 164 3.81 -15.57 -14.47
CA PRO A 164 2.42 -15.32 -14.85
C PRO A 164 1.52 -14.98 -13.65
N MET A 165 2.03 -14.14 -12.77
CA MET A 165 1.35 -13.58 -11.59
C MET A 165 1.97 -12.24 -11.22
N VAL A 166 1.27 -11.42 -10.44
CA VAL A 166 1.76 -10.12 -9.96
C VAL A 166 2.71 -10.33 -8.76
N MET A 167 3.86 -10.93 -9.05
CA MET A 167 4.84 -11.39 -8.06
C MET A 167 5.45 -10.23 -7.28
N SER A 168 5.83 -9.16 -7.97
CA SER A 168 6.45 -7.99 -7.35
C SER A 168 5.48 -7.28 -6.39
N ASP A 169 4.22 -7.16 -6.80
CA ASP A 169 3.16 -6.60 -5.96
C ASP A 169 2.94 -7.43 -4.69
N HIS A 170 2.85 -8.75 -4.82
CA HIS A 170 2.63 -9.64 -3.66
C HIS A 170 3.79 -9.59 -2.68
N THR A 171 5.01 -9.75 -3.19
CA THR A 171 6.23 -9.74 -2.39
C THR A 171 6.38 -8.42 -1.62
N THR A 172 6.27 -7.30 -2.34
CA THR A 172 6.42 -5.97 -1.73
C THR A 172 5.29 -5.67 -0.73
N GLY A 173 4.06 -6.07 -1.05
CA GLY A 173 2.92 -5.88 -0.13
C GLY A 173 3.10 -6.64 1.18
N LEU A 174 3.62 -7.87 1.13
CA LEU A 174 3.92 -8.66 2.35
C LEU A 174 5.09 -8.07 3.14
N ILE A 175 6.16 -7.61 2.46
CA ILE A 175 7.29 -6.92 3.10
C ILE A 175 6.81 -5.62 3.76
N ALA A 176 5.94 -4.85 3.13
CA ALA A 176 5.38 -3.64 3.71
C ALA A 176 4.59 -3.94 5.00
N ALA A 177 3.78 -4.99 5.01
CA ALA A 177 3.07 -5.42 6.22
C ALA A 177 4.03 -5.86 7.34
N GLN A 178 5.12 -6.56 7.00
CA GLN A 178 6.17 -6.94 7.94
C GLN A 178 6.89 -5.70 8.52
N CYS A 179 7.29 -4.75 7.69
CA CYS A 179 7.93 -3.50 8.14
C CYS A 179 7.02 -2.70 9.07
N ILE A 180 5.72 -2.62 8.77
CA ILE A 180 4.73 -2.00 9.66
C ILE A 180 4.68 -2.72 11.01
N GLY A 181 4.70 -4.05 11.03
CA GLY A 181 4.74 -4.83 12.27
C GLY A 181 5.96 -4.51 13.12
N PHE A 182 7.15 -4.40 12.51
CA PHE A 182 8.38 -3.99 13.20
C PHE A 182 8.31 -2.55 13.73
N ALA A 183 7.74 -1.63 12.95
CA ALA A 183 7.56 -0.25 13.37
C ALA A 183 6.56 -0.12 14.52
N LEU A 184 5.46 -0.88 14.51
CA LEU A 184 4.52 -0.96 15.63
C LEU A 184 5.23 -1.45 16.90
N TYR A 185 6.02 -2.52 16.82
CA TYR A 185 6.81 -3.01 17.94
C TYR A 185 7.81 -1.95 18.46
N ARG A 186 8.53 -1.28 17.54
CA ARG A 186 9.47 -0.20 17.90
C ARG A 186 8.74 0.95 18.57
N ARG A 187 7.58 1.35 18.07
CA ARG A 187 6.75 2.41 18.64
C ARG A 187 6.36 2.13 20.10
N GLU A 188 6.08 0.88 20.46
CA GLU A 188 5.76 0.49 21.84
C GLU A 188 6.98 0.69 22.79
N LYS A 189 8.20 0.64 22.26
CA LYS A 189 9.43 0.88 23.03
C LYS A 189 9.79 2.36 23.12
N THR A 190 9.55 3.14 22.06
CA THR A 190 10.03 4.51 21.92
C THR A 190 8.96 5.57 22.16
N GLY A 191 7.69 5.22 22.04
CA GLY A 191 6.57 6.13 22.08
C GLY A 191 6.34 6.91 20.76
N HIS A 192 7.23 6.78 19.77
CA HIS A 192 7.20 7.55 18.52
C HIS A 192 6.93 6.67 17.30
N GLY A 193 6.16 7.23 16.35
CA GLY A 193 5.97 6.67 15.02
C GLY A 193 7.18 6.96 14.11
N GLU A 194 7.10 6.51 12.88
CA GLU A 194 8.16 6.70 11.90
C GLU A 194 7.65 6.65 10.45
N ALA A 195 8.48 7.15 9.52
CA ALA A 195 8.25 6.97 8.09
C ALA A 195 8.95 5.72 7.58
N ILE A 196 8.25 4.94 6.78
CA ILE A 196 8.75 3.72 6.13
C ILE A 196 8.55 3.87 4.62
N ASP A 197 9.62 3.73 3.86
CA ASP A 197 9.53 3.58 2.40
C ASP A 197 9.81 2.13 2.02
N VAL A 198 8.91 1.54 1.24
CA VAL A 198 9.03 0.15 0.77
C VAL A 198 9.04 0.17 -0.76
N PRO A 199 10.21 0.24 -1.39
CA PRO A 199 10.34 0.31 -2.84
C PRO A 199 10.24 -1.09 -3.48
N MET A 200 9.44 -1.20 -4.56
CA MET A 200 9.19 -2.47 -5.23
C MET A 200 10.44 -3.02 -5.92
N LEU A 201 11.16 -2.16 -6.66
CA LEU A 201 12.32 -2.60 -7.44
C LEU A 201 13.42 -3.16 -6.54
N GLU A 202 13.80 -2.42 -5.51
CA GLU A 202 14.90 -2.79 -4.62
C GLU A 202 14.57 -4.06 -3.83
N ASN A 203 13.32 -4.22 -3.41
CA ASN A 203 12.87 -5.45 -2.77
C ASN A 203 12.94 -6.64 -3.72
N MET A 204 12.50 -6.49 -4.97
CA MET A 204 12.55 -7.57 -5.96
C MET A 204 13.97 -7.89 -6.44
N ALA A 205 14.86 -6.90 -6.49
CA ALA A 205 16.26 -7.10 -6.88
C ALA A 205 17.07 -7.83 -5.78
N SER A 206 16.56 -7.90 -4.55
CA SER A 206 17.18 -8.62 -3.44
C SER A 206 16.86 -10.13 -3.42
N PHE A 207 15.93 -10.60 -4.27
CA PHE A 207 15.61 -12.01 -4.49
C PHE A 207 16.53 -12.64 -5.52
#